data_06ef86928e138421e6d0f0043eeb2454
#
_entry.id   06ef86928e138421e6d0f0043eeb2454
#
_cell.length_a   1.000
_cell.length_b   1.000
_cell.length_c   1.000
_cell.angle_alpha   90.00
_cell.angle_beta   90.00
_cell.angle_gamma   90.00
#
_symmetry.space_group_name_H-M   'P 1'
#
loop_
_entity.id
_entity.type
_entity.pdbx_description
1 polymer ?
#
loop_
_entity_poly.entity_id
_entity_poly.type
_entity_poly.pdbx_seq_one_letter_code
_entity_poly.pdbx_strand_id
1 'polypeptide(L)'
;MLKNVYQWGAVVKEALSFLQRMVIESPERLPPEIAGLPPFATQHEALNYLRQLLKEMDDWIVVALWARFESVIEASEVLPKRSRKALLKFLQDGKSSNDARSMFPWLTDELCKKVQAVYKYRDWVAHGRGFPRPAACSSEEAYELLAFVLFELYEDCGVHWT
;
A
#
# COMPACT_ATOMS: atom_id res chain seq x y z
N MET A 1 -12.06 -4.81 -3.82
CA MET A 1 -11.51 -3.53 -4.32
C MET A 1 -10.03 -3.34 -3.99
N LEU A 2 -9.56 -3.43 -2.74
CA LEU A 2 -8.12 -3.42 -2.40
C LEU A 2 -7.37 -4.57 -3.09
N LYS A 3 -8.00 -5.74 -3.19
CA LYS A 3 -7.45 -6.92 -3.86
C LYS A 3 -6.95 -6.63 -5.28
N ASN A 4 -7.68 -5.83 -6.05
CA ASN A 4 -7.28 -5.51 -7.43
C ASN A 4 -6.01 -4.67 -7.47
N VAL A 5 -5.85 -3.70 -6.55
CA VAL A 5 -4.63 -2.89 -6.44
C VAL A 5 -3.44 -3.77 -6.06
N TYR A 6 -3.63 -4.63 -5.06
CA TYR A 6 -2.60 -5.57 -4.61
C TYR A 6 -2.20 -6.57 -5.71
N GLN A 7 -3.18 -7.17 -6.39
CA GLN A 7 -2.94 -8.13 -7.48
C GLN A 7 -2.21 -7.48 -8.67
N TRP A 8 -2.61 -6.25 -9.05
CA TRP A 8 -1.89 -5.51 -10.08
C TRP A 8 -0.43 -5.27 -9.68
N GLY A 9 -0.19 -4.82 -8.45
CA GLY A 9 1.16 -4.64 -7.93
C GLY A 9 1.98 -5.93 -7.94
N ALA A 10 1.37 -7.07 -7.56
CA ALA A 10 2.01 -8.38 -7.57
C ALA A 10 2.44 -8.78 -9.01
N VAL A 11 1.56 -8.57 -10.00
CA VAL A 11 1.88 -8.85 -11.42
C VAL A 11 3.06 -8.01 -11.90
N VAL A 12 3.08 -6.71 -11.58
CA VAL A 12 4.21 -5.84 -11.98
C VAL A 12 5.51 -6.25 -11.31
N LYS A 13 5.48 -6.58 -10.01
CA LYS A 13 6.65 -7.08 -9.27
C LYS A 13 7.17 -8.39 -9.85
N GLU A 14 6.29 -9.30 -10.25
CA GLU A 14 6.67 -10.55 -10.90
C GLU A 14 7.32 -10.31 -12.28
N ALA A 15 6.76 -9.40 -13.08
CA ALA A 15 7.34 -9.02 -14.37
C ALA A 15 8.74 -8.41 -14.21
N LEU A 16 8.94 -7.52 -13.24
CA LEU A 16 10.26 -6.95 -12.93
C LEU A 16 11.24 -8.01 -12.43
N SER A 17 10.78 -8.95 -11.62
CA SER A 17 11.60 -10.07 -11.14
C SER A 17 11.98 -11.03 -12.28
N PHE A 18 11.07 -11.24 -13.24
CA PHE A 18 11.36 -11.99 -14.45
C PHE A 18 12.44 -11.30 -15.30
N LEU A 19 12.32 -9.98 -15.54
CA LEU A 19 13.33 -9.20 -16.24
C LEU A 19 14.68 -9.27 -15.54
N GLN A 20 14.71 -9.21 -14.21
CA GLN A 20 15.94 -9.33 -13.45
C GLN A 20 16.62 -10.70 -13.67
N ARG A 21 15.84 -11.79 -13.71
CA ARG A 21 16.37 -13.12 -14.04
C ARG A 21 16.90 -13.16 -15.47
N MET A 22 16.20 -12.61 -16.44
CA MET A 22 16.67 -12.54 -17.83
C MET A 22 17.99 -11.79 -17.97
N VAL A 23 18.16 -10.67 -17.26
CA VAL A 23 19.44 -9.93 -17.26
C VAL A 23 20.59 -10.79 -16.73
N ILE A 24 20.31 -11.69 -15.76
CA ILE A 24 21.34 -12.57 -15.18
C ILE A 24 21.65 -13.75 -16.11
N GLU A 25 20.61 -14.44 -16.60
CA GLU A 25 20.73 -15.76 -17.21
C GLU A 25 20.84 -15.72 -18.74
N SER A 26 20.27 -14.70 -19.38
CA SER A 26 20.16 -14.64 -20.84
C SER A 26 20.09 -13.19 -21.34
N PRO A 27 21.12 -12.37 -21.09
CA PRO A 27 21.09 -10.96 -21.45
C PRO A 27 20.89 -10.71 -22.95
N GLU A 28 21.30 -11.66 -23.80
CA GLU A 28 21.13 -11.60 -25.26
C GLU A 28 19.65 -11.75 -25.70
N ARG A 29 18.77 -12.20 -24.83
CA ARG A 29 17.33 -12.37 -25.11
C ARG A 29 16.48 -11.19 -24.67
N LEU A 30 17.12 -10.16 -24.11
CA LEU A 30 16.37 -8.94 -23.75
C LEU A 30 15.81 -8.28 -25.02
N PRO A 31 14.51 -7.94 -25.05
CA PRO A 31 13.94 -7.18 -26.15
C PRO A 31 14.72 -5.89 -26.38
N PRO A 32 14.92 -5.45 -27.64
CA PRO A 32 15.63 -4.22 -27.95
C PRO A 32 15.08 -2.98 -27.26
N GLU A 33 13.76 -2.97 -27.03
CA GLU A 33 13.04 -1.90 -26.36
C GLU A 33 13.43 -1.81 -24.88
N ILE A 34 13.78 -2.93 -24.25
CA ILE A 34 14.28 -3.00 -22.88
C ILE A 34 15.78 -2.75 -22.83
N ALA A 35 16.52 -3.21 -23.85
CA ALA A 35 17.92 -2.88 -24.02
C ALA A 35 18.14 -1.38 -24.28
N GLY A 36 17.10 -0.65 -24.74
CA GLY A 36 17.08 0.81 -24.90
C GLY A 36 16.64 1.59 -23.67
N LEU A 37 16.26 0.94 -22.56
CA LEU A 37 16.18 1.60 -21.26
C LEU A 37 17.56 2.20 -20.94
N PRO A 38 17.65 3.22 -20.07
CA PRO A 38 18.84 4.06 -19.97
C PRO A 38 20.11 3.24 -20.14
N PRO A 39 21.07 3.68 -20.95
CA PRO A 39 22.17 2.86 -21.40
C PRO A 39 22.93 2.32 -20.19
N PHE A 40 22.58 1.12 -19.78
CA PHE A 40 23.33 0.44 -18.76
C PHE A 40 24.67 0.04 -19.39
N ALA A 41 25.75 0.66 -18.93
CA ALA A 41 27.07 0.32 -19.39
C ALA A 41 27.45 -1.11 -18.97
N THR A 42 26.80 -1.66 -17.94
CA THR A 42 27.08 -2.99 -17.39
C THR A 42 25.81 -3.72 -16.92
N GLN A 43 25.87 -5.06 -16.95
CA GLN A 43 24.87 -5.94 -16.34
C GLN A 43 24.60 -5.60 -14.86
N HIS A 44 25.66 -5.21 -14.13
CA HIS A 44 25.55 -4.84 -12.73
C HIS A 44 24.68 -3.59 -12.52
N GLU A 45 24.81 -2.58 -13.36
CA GLU A 45 23.99 -1.38 -13.33
C GLU A 45 22.52 -1.69 -13.63
N ALA A 46 22.26 -2.52 -14.63
CA ALA A 46 20.90 -2.99 -14.94
C ALA A 46 20.25 -3.71 -13.77
N LEU A 47 20.98 -4.59 -13.10
CA LEU A 47 20.48 -5.30 -11.92
C LEU A 47 20.20 -4.37 -10.74
N ASN A 48 21.06 -3.39 -10.50
CA ASN A 48 20.85 -2.42 -9.43
C ASN A 48 19.63 -1.55 -9.69
N TYR A 49 19.43 -1.13 -10.94
CA TYR A 49 18.25 -0.38 -11.35
C TYR A 49 16.96 -1.18 -11.16
N LEU A 50 16.92 -2.43 -11.60
CA LEU A 50 15.76 -3.30 -11.42
C LEU A 50 15.44 -3.56 -9.93
N ARG A 51 16.46 -3.72 -9.09
CA ARG A 51 16.26 -3.82 -7.63
C ARG A 51 15.65 -2.55 -7.05
N GLN A 52 16.11 -1.40 -7.50
CA GLN A 52 15.56 -0.11 -7.07
C GLN A 52 14.12 0.03 -7.52
N LEU A 53 13.79 -0.30 -8.78
CA LEU A 53 12.42 -0.29 -9.29
C LEU A 53 11.48 -1.20 -8.50
N LEU A 54 11.92 -2.42 -8.18
CA LEU A 54 11.13 -3.35 -7.36
C LEU A 54 10.77 -2.75 -5.99
N LYS A 55 11.74 -2.10 -5.36
CA LYS A 55 11.52 -1.43 -4.07
C LYS A 55 10.58 -0.23 -4.21
N GLU A 56 10.77 0.59 -5.22
CA GLU A 56 9.90 1.75 -5.49
C GLU A 56 8.47 1.31 -5.82
N MET A 57 8.31 0.20 -6.55
CA MET A 57 7.00 -0.37 -6.82
C MET A 57 6.28 -0.80 -5.55
N ASP A 58 6.98 -1.44 -4.60
CA ASP A 58 6.39 -1.81 -3.31
C ASP A 58 5.89 -0.59 -2.54
N ASP A 59 6.71 0.46 -2.49
CA ASP A 59 6.35 1.75 -1.88
C ASP A 59 5.10 2.37 -2.53
N TRP A 60 5.01 2.39 -3.86
CA TRP A 60 3.86 2.93 -4.59
C TRP A 60 2.60 2.09 -4.45
N ILE A 61 2.73 0.77 -4.29
CA ILE A 61 1.58 -0.11 -3.99
C ILE A 61 0.99 0.27 -2.63
N VAL A 62 1.81 0.54 -1.61
CA VAL A 62 1.31 1.01 -0.29
C VAL A 62 0.54 2.32 -0.43
N VAL A 63 1.06 3.28 -1.22
CA VAL A 63 0.36 4.55 -1.49
C VAL A 63 -0.99 4.30 -2.17
N ALA A 64 -1.03 3.46 -3.19
CA ALA A 64 -2.25 3.14 -3.92
C ALA A 64 -3.28 2.38 -3.06
N LEU A 65 -2.83 1.45 -2.22
CA LEU A 65 -3.68 0.73 -1.26
C LEU A 65 -4.34 1.69 -0.28
N TRP A 66 -3.57 2.62 0.29
CA TRP A 66 -4.10 3.62 1.20
C TRP A 66 -5.12 4.53 0.50
N ALA A 67 -4.81 5.08 -0.67
CA ALA A 67 -5.73 5.94 -1.42
C ALA A 67 -7.05 5.20 -1.75
N ARG A 68 -6.96 3.91 -2.08
CA ARG A 68 -8.14 3.09 -2.33
C ARG A 68 -8.93 2.80 -1.06
N PHE A 69 -8.26 2.56 0.05
CA PHE A 69 -8.88 2.39 1.36
C PHE A 69 -9.68 3.64 1.77
N GLU A 70 -9.09 4.82 1.69
CA GLU A 70 -9.79 6.10 1.93
C GLU A 70 -11.02 6.24 1.03
N SER A 71 -10.87 6.00 -0.27
CA SER A 71 -11.96 6.07 -1.24
C SER A 71 -13.12 5.11 -0.91
N VAL A 72 -12.83 3.90 -0.42
CA VAL A 72 -13.85 2.92 -0.01
C VAL A 72 -14.62 3.42 1.21
N ILE A 73 -13.92 3.94 2.22
CA ILE A 73 -14.56 4.49 3.41
C ILE A 73 -15.40 5.71 3.06
N GLU A 74 -14.89 6.63 2.25
CA GLU A 74 -15.60 7.84 1.84
C GLU A 74 -16.85 7.56 1.01
N ALA A 75 -16.80 6.54 0.14
CA ALA A 75 -17.92 6.11 -0.68
C ALA A 75 -18.92 5.21 0.06
N SER A 76 -18.61 4.80 1.28
CA SER A 76 -19.46 3.89 2.06
C SER A 76 -20.81 4.53 2.37
N GLU A 77 -21.90 3.92 1.92
CA GLU A 77 -23.28 4.33 2.23
C GLU A 77 -23.75 3.82 3.59
N VAL A 78 -23.09 2.80 4.15
CA VAL A 78 -23.41 2.19 5.44
C VAL A 78 -23.05 3.09 6.62
N LEU A 79 -22.07 3.97 6.45
CA LEU A 79 -21.63 4.89 7.48
C LEU A 79 -22.17 6.31 7.25
N PRO A 80 -22.70 6.98 8.29
CA PRO A 80 -22.99 8.39 8.22
C PRO A 80 -21.74 9.20 7.85
N LYS A 81 -21.87 10.27 7.07
CA LYS A 81 -20.76 11.12 6.61
C LYS A 81 -19.85 11.60 7.76
N ARG A 82 -20.45 11.90 8.93
CA ARG A 82 -19.70 12.32 10.13
C ARG A 82 -18.82 11.19 10.66
N SER A 83 -19.35 9.96 10.72
CA SER A 83 -18.62 8.78 11.19
C SER A 83 -17.45 8.41 10.27
N ARG A 84 -17.64 8.50 8.93
CA ARG A 84 -16.57 8.28 7.94
C ARG A 84 -15.39 9.22 8.16
N LYS A 85 -15.68 10.53 8.31
CA LYS A 85 -14.65 11.54 8.57
C LYS A 85 -13.96 11.34 9.92
N ALA A 86 -14.72 10.98 10.97
CA ALA A 86 -14.15 10.71 12.29
C ALA A 86 -13.23 9.50 12.27
N LEU A 87 -13.64 8.41 11.59
CA LEU A 87 -12.84 7.21 11.41
C LEU A 87 -11.54 7.51 10.68
N LEU A 88 -11.59 8.11 9.50
CA LEU A 88 -10.40 8.43 8.71
C LEU A 88 -9.44 9.33 9.50
N LYS A 89 -9.94 10.38 10.13
CA LYS A 89 -9.12 11.25 10.95
C LYS A 89 -8.46 10.52 12.12
N PHE A 90 -9.19 9.63 12.78
CA PHE A 90 -8.66 8.82 13.87
C PHE A 90 -7.56 7.86 13.38
N LEU A 91 -7.75 7.21 12.24
CA LEU A 91 -6.76 6.32 11.65
C LEU A 91 -5.49 7.06 11.16
N GLN A 92 -5.61 8.32 10.76
CA GLN A 92 -4.49 9.15 10.31
C GLN A 92 -3.70 9.77 11.48
N ASP A 93 -4.40 10.46 12.38
CA ASP A 93 -3.77 11.31 13.39
C ASP A 93 -3.54 10.60 14.72
N GLY A 94 -4.24 9.50 14.98
CA GLY A 94 -4.22 8.81 16.27
C GLY A 94 -4.81 9.62 17.43
N LYS A 95 -5.27 10.82 17.15
CA LYS A 95 -5.89 11.68 18.17
C LYS A 95 -7.32 11.24 18.33
N SER A 96 -7.54 10.45 19.36
CA SER A 96 -8.85 9.98 19.77
C SER A 96 -9.79 11.16 20.00
N SER A 97 -10.81 11.30 19.15
CA SER A 97 -12.08 11.73 19.68
C SER A 97 -12.65 10.50 20.42
N ASN A 98 -13.05 10.65 21.68
CA ASN A 98 -13.76 9.59 22.41
C ASN A 98 -14.94 9.05 21.60
N ASP A 99 -15.45 9.84 20.67
CA ASP A 99 -16.49 9.50 19.69
C ASP A 99 -16.10 8.36 18.74
N ALA A 100 -14.86 8.32 18.20
CA ALA A 100 -14.47 7.26 17.25
C ALA A 100 -14.36 5.89 17.94
N ARG A 101 -13.82 5.83 19.16
CA ARG A 101 -13.72 4.60 19.94
C ARG A 101 -15.08 4.06 20.38
N SER A 102 -16.02 4.95 20.73
CA SER A 102 -17.37 4.54 21.07
C SER A 102 -18.17 4.05 19.87
N MET A 103 -17.86 4.55 18.67
CA MET A 103 -18.49 4.10 17.43
C MET A 103 -17.92 2.79 16.88
N PHE A 104 -16.63 2.52 17.13
CA PHE A 104 -15.91 1.37 16.57
C PHE A 104 -15.14 0.61 17.67
N PRO A 105 -15.84 -0.17 18.52
CA PRO A 105 -15.22 -0.84 19.68
C PRO A 105 -14.18 -1.90 19.29
N TRP A 106 -14.26 -2.45 18.07
CA TRP A 106 -13.28 -3.39 17.53
C TRP A 106 -11.93 -2.73 17.18
N LEU A 107 -11.90 -1.40 17.10
CA LEU A 107 -10.71 -0.64 16.74
C LEU A 107 -9.78 -0.48 17.96
N THR A 108 -9.03 -1.53 18.27
CA THR A 108 -8.09 -1.56 19.39
C THR A 108 -6.93 -0.59 19.23
N ASP A 109 -6.29 -0.21 20.34
CA ASP A 109 -5.10 0.67 20.31
C ASP A 109 -3.95 0.08 19.48
N GLU A 110 -3.79 -1.24 19.51
CA GLU A 110 -2.77 -1.93 18.75
C GLU A 110 -3.06 -1.86 17.26
N LEU A 111 -4.31 -2.13 16.87
CA LEU A 111 -4.74 -2.04 15.47
C LEU A 111 -4.57 -0.62 14.93
N CYS A 112 -4.99 0.38 15.72
CA CYS A 112 -4.82 1.79 15.36
C CYS A 112 -3.35 2.16 15.13
N LYS A 113 -2.44 1.73 16.01
CA LYS A 113 -1.00 1.98 15.86
C LYS A 113 -0.45 1.36 14.58
N LYS A 114 -0.88 0.14 14.23
CA LYS A 114 -0.48 -0.53 12.98
C LYS A 114 -0.97 0.24 11.74
N VAL A 115 -2.25 0.63 11.73
CA VAL A 115 -2.82 1.42 10.62
C VAL A 115 -2.14 2.78 10.49
N GLN A 116 -1.85 3.46 11.59
CA GLN A 116 -1.10 4.71 11.59
C GLN A 116 0.34 4.56 11.07
N ALA A 117 0.96 3.41 11.33
CA ALA A 117 2.29 3.12 10.76
C ALA A 117 2.23 3.04 9.24
N VAL A 118 1.21 2.37 8.68
CA VAL A 118 0.96 2.34 7.22
C VAL A 118 0.72 3.76 6.68
N TYR A 119 -0.14 4.55 7.34
CA TYR A 119 -0.40 5.93 6.94
C TYR A 119 0.87 6.79 6.93
N LYS A 120 1.67 6.75 8.00
CA LYS A 120 2.92 7.49 8.09
C LYS A 120 3.93 7.06 7.03
N TYR A 121 3.98 5.76 6.73
CA TYR A 121 4.85 5.25 5.67
C TYR A 121 4.41 5.75 4.29
N ARG A 122 3.10 5.65 3.98
CA ARG A 122 2.50 6.18 2.76
C ARG A 122 2.78 7.68 2.61
N ASP A 123 2.57 8.45 3.69
CA ASP A 123 2.77 9.89 3.69
C ASP A 123 4.24 10.25 3.41
N TRP A 124 5.16 9.52 4.04
CA TRP A 124 6.60 9.66 3.80
C TRP A 124 6.98 9.35 2.33
N VAL A 125 6.42 8.28 1.73
CA VAL A 125 6.64 7.96 0.30
C VAL A 125 6.07 9.05 -0.60
N ALA A 126 4.83 9.47 -0.37
CA ALA A 126 4.12 10.43 -1.21
C ALA A 126 4.72 11.84 -1.18
N HIS A 127 5.34 12.24 -0.07
CA HIS A 127 5.95 13.56 0.12
C HIS A 127 7.47 13.58 -0.05
N GLY A 128 8.04 12.62 -0.78
CA GLY A 128 9.45 12.67 -1.21
C GLY A 128 10.45 12.15 -0.20
N ARG A 129 10.01 11.25 0.70
CA ARG A 129 10.91 10.49 1.59
C ARG A 129 11.78 11.36 2.51
N GLY A 130 11.17 12.38 3.10
CA GLY A 130 11.82 13.24 4.10
C GLY A 130 12.23 12.51 5.39
N PHE A 131 12.92 13.20 6.28
CA PHE A 131 13.30 12.68 7.60
C PHE A 131 12.29 13.14 8.68
N PRO A 132 12.05 12.32 9.73
CA PRO A 132 12.57 10.98 9.95
C PRO A 132 11.87 9.91 9.11
N ARG A 133 12.61 8.86 8.72
CA ARG A 133 12.03 7.69 8.02
C ARG A 133 11.18 6.89 9.00
N PRO A 134 9.90 6.60 8.68
CA PRO A 134 9.07 5.70 9.49
C PRO A 134 9.56 4.25 9.39
N ALA A 135 9.01 3.37 10.24
CA ALA A 135 9.21 1.94 10.08
C ALA A 135 8.80 1.49 8.67
N ALA A 136 9.56 0.58 8.08
CA ALA A 136 9.23 0.02 6.78
C ALA A 136 7.89 -0.74 6.86
N CYS A 137 7.10 -0.63 5.79
CA CYS A 137 5.85 -1.34 5.64
C CYS A 137 5.85 -1.96 4.25
N SER A 138 5.67 -3.27 4.15
CA SER A 138 5.51 -3.95 2.87
C SER A 138 4.10 -3.74 2.32
N SER A 139 3.95 -3.90 1.00
CA SER A 139 2.63 -3.84 0.37
C SER A 139 1.71 -4.97 0.82
N GLU A 140 2.27 -6.14 1.18
CA GLU A 140 1.52 -7.27 1.72
C GLU A 140 0.96 -6.96 3.11
N GLU A 141 1.81 -6.49 4.03
CA GLU A 141 1.37 -6.07 5.37
C GLU A 141 0.33 -4.96 5.31
N ALA A 142 0.52 -3.97 4.43
CA ALA A 142 -0.45 -2.90 4.24
C ALA A 142 -1.79 -3.44 3.70
N TYR A 143 -1.76 -4.35 2.72
CA TYR A 143 -2.97 -4.94 2.15
C TYR A 143 -3.75 -5.74 3.20
N GLU A 144 -3.09 -6.65 3.92
CA GLU A 144 -3.73 -7.49 4.94
C GLU A 144 -4.37 -6.65 6.03
N LEU A 145 -3.64 -5.65 6.53
CA LEU A 145 -4.12 -4.78 7.59
C LEU A 145 -5.32 -3.92 7.15
N LEU A 146 -5.24 -3.27 5.98
CA LEU A 146 -6.31 -2.42 5.49
C LEU A 146 -7.55 -3.23 5.06
N ALA A 147 -7.34 -4.44 4.52
CA ALA A 147 -8.43 -5.36 4.19
C ALA A 147 -9.14 -5.85 5.47
N PHE A 148 -8.39 -6.15 6.53
CA PHE A 148 -8.94 -6.52 7.83
C PHE A 148 -9.79 -5.37 8.42
N VAL A 149 -9.30 -4.14 8.40
CA VAL A 149 -10.07 -2.97 8.89
C VAL A 149 -11.37 -2.79 8.11
N LEU A 150 -11.35 -2.95 6.79
CA LEU A 150 -12.58 -2.88 5.99
C LEU A 150 -13.53 -4.04 6.30
N PHE A 151 -13.01 -5.24 6.49
CA PHE A 151 -13.82 -6.40 6.86
C PHE A 151 -14.56 -6.15 8.17
N GLU A 152 -13.86 -5.79 9.24
CA GLU A 152 -14.45 -5.47 10.54
C GLU A 152 -15.49 -4.34 10.46
N LEU A 153 -15.17 -3.29 9.66
CA LEU A 153 -16.07 -2.16 9.47
C LEU A 153 -17.40 -2.57 8.85
N TYR A 154 -17.38 -3.45 7.87
CA TYR A 154 -18.59 -3.89 7.18
C TYR A 154 -19.34 -4.94 7.96
N GLU A 155 -18.66 -5.86 8.67
CA GLU A 155 -19.29 -6.83 9.59
C GLU A 155 -20.04 -6.10 10.71
N ASP A 156 -19.43 -5.09 11.34
CA ASP A 156 -20.04 -4.27 12.40
C ASP A 156 -21.29 -3.52 11.87
N CYS A 157 -21.31 -3.18 10.58
CA CYS A 157 -22.46 -2.55 9.92
C CYS A 157 -23.51 -3.57 9.41
N GLY A 158 -23.32 -4.89 9.61
CA GLY A 158 -24.23 -5.95 9.16
C GLY A 158 -24.25 -6.19 7.65
N VAL A 159 -23.19 -5.79 6.95
CA VAL A 159 -23.04 -6.00 5.50
C VAL A 159 -22.14 -7.21 5.26
N HIS A 160 -22.74 -8.35 4.89
CA HIS A 160 -21.98 -9.53 4.52
C HIS A 160 -21.44 -9.41 3.10
N TRP A 161 -20.13 -9.63 2.94
CA TRP A 161 -19.51 -9.73 1.62
C TRP A 161 -19.93 -11.06 0.95
N THR A 162 -20.65 -10.98 -0.15
CA THR A 162 -20.92 -12.11 -1.05
C THR A 162 -19.89 -12.17 -2.17
#